data_046f3ce1b154bb9cd43d897c37d7b437
#
_entry.id   046f3ce1b154bb9cd43d897c37d7b437
#
_cell.length_a   1.000
_cell.length_b   1.000
_cell.length_c   1.000
_cell.angle_alpha   90.00
_cell.angle_beta   90.00
_cell.angle_gamma   90.00
#
_symmetry.space_group_name_H-M   'P 1'
#
loop_
_entity.id
_entity.type
_entity.pdbx_description
1 polymer ?
#
loop_
_entity_poly.entity_id
_entity_poly.type
_entity_poly.pdbx_seq_one_letter_code
_entity_poly.pdbx_strand_id
1 'polypeptide(L)'
;INTVNEDNVVYAKDLKLDSGAEIELLKLNPITMTAIIKDLDPDYIYELIGMDKDGNSFTLEPRSGDDNELTFLYNKDISDMSLDQIRNADEIKFIFKAANLDRESVNSISGEYENIAEFTYKAE
;
A
#
# COMPACT_ATOMS: atom_id res chain seq x y z
N ILE A 1 -6.16 -26.75 -14.61
CA ILE A 1 -5.95 -26.37 -14.25
C ILE A 1 -5.44 -25.35 -13.83
N ASN A 2 -5.08 -24.59 -13.94
CA ASN A 2 -4.58 -23.64 -13.57
C ASN A 2 -5.33 -22.72 -13.10
N THR A 3 -5.64 -22.64 -12.12
CA THR A 3 -6.43 -21.73 -11.45
C THR A 3 -5.64 -20.76 -10.64
N VAL A 4 -4.38 -20.71 -10.89
CA VAL A 4 -3.49 -19.86 -10.10
C VAL A 4 -3.90 -18.40 -10.21
N ASN A 5 -4.31 -17.96 -11.39
CA ASN A 5 -4.65 -16.57 -11.57
C ASN A 5 -5.95 -16.17 -10.89
N GLU A 6 -6.78 -17.13 -10.55
CA GLU A 6 -8.03 -16.83 -9.89
C GLU A 6 -7.83 -16.43 -8.43
N ASP A 7 -6.69 -16.77 -7.87
CA ASP A 7 -6.40 -16.43 -6.48
C ASP A 7 -5.78 -15.04 -6.34
N ASN A 8 -5.48 -14.39 -7.45
CA ASN A 8 -4.90 -13.05 -7.43
C ASN A 8 -5.97 -12.01 -7.64
N VAL A 9 -5.92 -10.96 -6.84
CA VAL A 9 -6.83 -9.82 -6.98
C VAL A 9 -5.99 -8.59 -7.25
N VAL A 10 -6.28 -7.88 -8.32
CA VAL A 10 -5.58 -6.65 -8.66
C VAL A 10 -6.45 -5.47 -8.24
N TYR A 11 -5.94 -4.67 -7.33
CA TYR A 11 -6.67 -3.52 -6.80
C TYR A 11 -6.35 -2.25 -7.56
N ALA A 12 -5.16 -2.14 -8.10
CA ALA A 12 -4.77 -0.97 -8.88
C ALA A 12 -3.65 -1.36 -9.83
N LYS A 13 -3.63 -0.73 -11.01
CA LYS A 13 -2.59 -0.95 -12.00
C LYS A 13 -2.44 0.33 -12.79
N ASP A 14 -1.21 0.82 -12.92
CA ASP A 14 -0.90 2.05 -13.66
C ASP A 14 -1.76 3.21 -13.20
N LEU A 15 -1.96 3.32 -11.88
CA LEU A 15 -2.79 4.35 -11.28
C LEU A 15 -1.95 5.53 -10.80
N LYS A 16 -2.19 6.70 -11.38
CA LYS A 16 -1.50 7.93 -11.00
C LYS A 16 -2.19 8.52 -9.78
N LEU A 17 -1.43 8.86 -8.76
CA LEU A 17 -1.97 9.45 -7.55
C LEU A 17 -1.82 10.97 -7.57
N ASP A 18 -2.64 11.65 -6.77
CA ASP A 18 -2.61 13.10 -6.71
C ASP A 18 -1.26 13.65 -6.23
N SER A 19 -0.53 12.85 -5.49
CA SER A 19 0.79 13.25 -4.99
C SER A 19 1.87 13.24 -6.07
N GLY A 20 1.57 12.70 -7.25
CA GLY A 20 2.54 12.54 -8.30
C GLY A 20 3.11 11.14 -8.39
N ALA A 21 2.96 10.35 -7.35
CA ALA A 21 3.40 8.96 -7.38
C ALA A 21 2.45 8.13 -8.25
N GLU A 22 2.95 7.01 -8.72
CA GLU A 22 2.13 6.12 -9.54
C GLU A 22 2.19 4.71 -8.98
N ILE A 23 1.04 4.10 -8.76
CA ILE A 23 0.97 2.70 -8.36
C ILE A 23 1.06 1.88 -9.64
N GLU A 24 2.19 1.22 -9.83
CA GLU A 24 2.39 0.39 -11.00
C GLU A 24 1.54 -0.86 -10.90
N LEU A 25 1.48 -1.46 -9.71
CA LEU A 25 0.69 -2.66 -9.49
C LEU A 25 0.42 -2.82 -7.99
N LEU A 26 -0.84 -3.08 -7.64
CA LEU A 26 -1.23 -3.41 -6.27
C LEU A 26 -2.07 -4.66 -6.36
N LYS A 27 -1.54 -5.78 -5.84
CA LYS A 27 -2.21 -7.07 -5.98
C LYS A 27 -2.13 -7.88 -4.70
N LEU A 28 -3.11 -8.76 -4.55
CA LEU A 28 -3.19 -9.75 -3.48
C LEU A 28 -3.05 -11.12 -4.08
N ASN A 29 -2.21 -11.96 -3.46
CA ASN A 29 -2.17 -13.38 -3.81
C ASN A 29 -2.38 -14.18 -2.51
N PRO A 30 -2.47 -15.52 -2.57
CA PRO A 30 -2.78 -16.30 -1.35
C PRO A 30 -1.73 -16.21 -0.25
N ILE A 31 -0.53 -15.75 -0.57
CA ILE A 31 0.57 -15.73 0.36
C ILE A 31 0.83 -14.34 0.94
N THR A 32 0.63 -13.30 0.13
CA THR A 32 0.93 -11.95 0.57
C THR A 32 0.22 -10.93 -0.31
N MET A 33 0.38 -9.66 0.03
CA MET A 33 -0.13 -8.56 -0.76
C MET A 33 1.04 -7.63 -1.07
N THR A 34 1.16 -7.21 -2.31
CA THR A 34 2.31 -6.45 -2.79
C THR A 34 1.85 -5.20 -3.54
N ALA A 35 2.55 -4.11 -3.32
CA ALA A 35 2.34 -2.88 -4.09
C ALA A 35 3.67 -2.40 -4.62
N ILE A 36 3.71 -2.05 -5.90
CA ILE A 36 4.90 -1.44 -6.51
C ILE A 36 4.51 -0.02 -6.86
N ILE A 37 5.20 0.95 -6.24
CA ILE A 37 4.86 2.36 -6.38
C ILE A 37 6.12 3.10 -6.82
N LYS A 38 6.01 3.92 -7.85
CA LYS A 38 7.13 4.65 -8.41
C LYS A 38 6.89 6.15 -8.39
N ASP A 39 7.90 6.91 -8.80
CA ASP A 39 7.89 8.38 -8.79
C ASP A 39 7.75 8.91 -7.38
N LEU A 40 8.44 8.28 -6.44
CA LEU A 40 8.46 8.67 -5.04
C LEU A 40 9.61 9.61 -4.75
N ASP A 41 9.46 10.40 -3.68
CA ASP A 41 10.49 11.35 -3.25
C ASP A 41 11.39 10.65 -2.22
N PRO A 42 12.70 10.57 -2.45
CA PRO A 42 13.59 9.88 -1.50
C PRO A 42 13.72 10.58 -0.15
N ASP A 43 13.24 11.82 -0.03
CA ASP A 43 13.29 12.54 1.24
C ASP A 43 12.13 12.20 2.16
N TYR A 44 11.24 11.31 1.72
CA TYR A 44 10.08 10.91 2.51
C TYR A 44 10.08 9.41 2.72
N ILE A 45 9.40 8.98 3.80
CA ILE A 45 9.07 7.58 3.95
C ILE A 45 7.56 7.44 3.76
N TYR A 46 7.15 6.29 3.31
CA TYR A 46 5.78 6.08 2.85
C TYR A 46 5.14 4.85 3.47
N GLU A 47 3.81 4.85 3.50
CA GLU A 47 3.04 3.73 4.02
C GLU A 47 1.73 3.68 3.25
N LEU A 48 1.28 2.48 2.90
CA LEU A 48 0.00 2.31 2.23
C LEU A 48 -0.93 1.54 3.16
N ILE A 49 -2.08 2.13 3.46
CA ILE A 49 -3.05 1.54 4.37
C ILE A 49 -4.33 1.27 3.59
N GLY A 50 -4.93 0.10 3.82
CA GLY A 50 -6.25 -0.20 3.30
C GLY A 50 -7.21 -0.34 4.45
N MET A 51 -8.48 0.00 4.22
CA MET A 51 -9.51 -0.07 5.24
C MET A 51 -10.81 -0.52 4.61
N ASP A 52 -11.48 -1.48 5.24
CA ASP A 52 -12.78 -1.92 4.75
C ASP A 52 -13.87 -0.98 5.27
N LYS A 53 -15.10 -1.25 4.89
CA LYS A 53 -16.21 -0.38 5.27
C LYS A 53 -16.58 -0.48 6.74
N ASP A 54 -16.11 -1.50 7.43
CA ASP A 54 -16.36 -1.69 8.86
C ASP A 54 -15.27 -1.07 9.73
N GLY A 55 -14.25 -0.49 9.12
CA GLY A 55 -13.19 0.16 9.86
C GLY A 55 -11.98 -0.71 10.16
N ASN A 56 -11.96 -1.95 9.67
CA ASN A 56 -10.80 -2.82 9.84
C ASN A 56 -9.73 -2.42 8.83
N SER A 57 -8.49 -2.42 9.24
CA SER A 57 -7.42 -1.93 8.38
C SER A 57 -6.27 -2.93 8.25
N PHE A 58 -5.44 -2.68 7.25
CA PHE A 58 -4.21 -3.42 7.07
C PHE A 58 -3.17 -2.46 6.48
N THR A 59 -1.90 -2.80 6.67
CA THR A 59 -0.81 -1.91 6.27
C THR A 59 0.20 -2.63 5.40
N LEU A 60 0.63 -1.94 4.34
CA LEU A 60 1.75 -2.38 3.52
C LEU A 60 2.91 -1.43 3.77
N GLU A 61 4.09 -2.00 4.05
CA GLU A 61 5.28 -1.23 4.35
C GLU A 61 6.33 -1.40 3.26
N PRO A 62 7.14 -0.38 2.99
CA PRO A 62 8.21 -0.52 2.00
C PRO A 62 9.25 -1.52 2.48
N ARG A 63 9.64 -2.43 1.59
CA ARG A 63 10.60 -3.47 1.92
C ARG A 63 11.84 -3.42 1.04
N SER A 64 11.70 -3.00 -0.20
CA SER A 64 12.83 -2.97 -1.12
C SER A 64 12.55 -1.98 -2.23
N GLY A 65 13.56 -1.64 -2.97
CA GLY A 65 13.42 -0.77 -4.13
C GLY A 65 14.56 0.20 -4.27
N ASP A 66 14.39 1.12 -5.20
CA ASP A 66 15.37 2.16 -5.49
C ASP A 66 14.96 3.47 -4.84
N ASP A 67 15.66 4.54 -5.16
CA ASP A 67 15.38 5.85 -4.56
C ASP A 67 13.97 6.34 -4.81
N ASN A 68 13.40 6.04 -5.98
CA ASN A 68 12.08 6.54 -6.31
C ASN A 68 11.07 5.48 -6.70
N GLU A 69 11.41 4.22 -6.50
CA GLU A 69 10.46 3.14 -6.73
C GLU A 69 10.58 2.14 -5.59
N LEU A 70 9.49 1.86 -4.90
CA LEU A 70 9.51 0.96 -3.76
C LEU A 70 8.50 -0.16 -3.93
N THR A 71 8.85 -1.32 -3.38
CA THR A 71 7.93 -2.45 -3.27
C THR A 71 7.46 -2.52 -1.82
N PHE A 72 6.15 -2.47 -1.64
CA PHE A 72 5.52 -2.52 -0.32
C PHE A 72 4.92 -3.90 -0.10
N LEU A 73 5.06 -4.42 1.11
CA LEU A 73 4.51 -5.73 1.45
C LEU A 73 3.60 -5.62 2.65
N TYR A 74 2.57 -6.46 2.65
CA TYR A 74 1.64 -6.59 3.75
C TYR A 74 2.37 -7.00 5.03
N ASN A 75 2.06 -6.33 6.13
CA ASN A 75 2.62 -6.64 7.44
C ASN A 75 1.49 -7.04 8.38
N LYS A 76 1.41 -8.33 8.69
CA LYS A 76 0.32 -8.85 9.51
C LYS A 76 0.41 -8.39 10.97
N ASP A 77 1.60 -8.02 11.44
CA ASP A 77 1.77 -7.64 12.84
C ASP A 77 1.13 -6.31 13.17
N ILE A 78 0.90 -5.47 12.16
CA ILE A 78 0.26 -4.17 12.36
C ILE A 78 -1.02 -4.05 11.55
N SER A 79 -1.61 -5.18 11.18
CA SER A 79 -2.84 -5.22 10.40
C SER A 79 -3.94 -5.93 11.16
N ASP A 80 -5.15 -5.38 11.10
CA ASP A 80 -6.32 -5.99 11.71
C ASP A 80 -6.94 -7.05 10.81
N MET A 81 -6.69 -6.97 9.51
CA MET A 81 -7.27 -7.86 8.53
C MET A 81 -6.27 -8.91 8.07
N SER A 82 -6.72 -10.15 7.98
CA SER A 82 -5.94 -11.20 7.34
C SER A 82 -6.04 -11.07 5.82
N LEU A 83 -5.22 -11.81 5.10
CA LEU A 83 -5.28 -11.81 3.64
C LEU A 83 -6.62 -12.31 3.13
N ASP A 84 -7.21 -13.30 3.81
CA ASP A 84 -8.54 -13.79 3.43
C ASP A 84 -9.61 -12.73 3.62
N GLN A 85 -9.52 -11.97 4.71
CA GLN A 85 -10.48 -10.89 4.96
C GLN A 85 -10.36 -9.79 3.92
N ILE A 86 -9.13 -9.47 3.50
CA ILE A 86 -8.91 -8.48 2.47
C ILE A 86 -9.51 -8.96 1.16
N ARG A 87 -9.26 -10.23 0.81
CA ARG A 87 -9.78 -10.81 -0.43
C ARG A 87 -11.29 -10.76 -0.50
N ASN A 88 -11.96 -10.99 0.63
CA ASN A 88 -13.41 -11.07 0.67
C ASN A 88 -14.10 -9.73 0.87
N ALA A 89 -13.35 -8.66 1.06
CA ALA A 89 -13.94 -7.33 1.25
C ALA A 89 -14.45 -6.79 -0.08
N ASP A 90 -15.69 -6.33 -0.07
CA ASP A 90 -16.33 -5.78 -1.27
C ASP A 90 -15.78 -4.39 -1.61
N GLU A 91 -15.34 -3.67 -0.63
CA GLU A 91 -14.87 -2.31 -0.82
C GLU A 91 -13.70 -2.05 0.11
N ILE A 92 -12.63 -1.47 -0.44
CA ILE A 92 -11.45 -1.11 0.34
C ILE A 92 -11.03 0.30 -0.04
N LYS A 93 -10.88 1.15 0.97
CA LYS A 93 -10.36 2.49 0.77
C LYS A 93 -8.86 2.43 1.03
N PHE A 94 -8.06 2.82 0.04
CA PHE A 94 -6.62 2.86 0.19
C PHE A 94 -6.16 4.28 0.47
N ILE A 95 -5.31 4.42 1.47
CA ILE A 95 -4.77 5.72 1.88
C ILE A 95 -3.26 5.65 1.79
N PHE A 96 -2.68 6.52 0.97
CA PHE A 96 -1.24 6.60 0.81
C PHE A 96 -0.72 7.72 1.69
N LYS A 97 0.18 7.38 2.60
CA LYS A 97 0.69 8.31 3.59
C LYS A 97 2.18 8.53 3.42
N ALA A 98 2.64 9.70 3.79
CA ALA A 98 4.05 10.03 3.74
C ALA A 98 4.45 10.83 4.97
N ALA A 99 5.69 10.65 5.39
CA ALA A 99 6.29 11.44 6.46
C ALA A 99 7.65 11.89 6.02
N ASN A 100 8.00 13.12 6.41
CA ASN A 100 9.30 13.69 6.05
C ASN A 100 10.40 12.98 6.83
N LEU A 101 11.42 12.55 6.13
CA LEU A 101 12.56 11.90 6.77
C LEU A 101 13.51 12.98 7.28
N ASP A 102 13.77 12.99 8.59
CA ASP A 102 14.68 13.94 9.19
C ASP A 102 16.11 13.45 9.03
N ARG A 103 16.83 14.09 8.13
CA ARG A 103 18.20 13.66 7.83
C ARG A 103 19.21 14.08 8.87
N GLU A 104 18.87 15.03 9.72
CA GLU A 104 19.77 15.48 10.76
C GLU A 104 19.72 14.60 12.00
N SER A 105 18.58 13.93 12.19
CA SER A 105 18.41 13.01 13.30
C SER A 105 18.35 11.63 12.73
N VAL A 106 19.41 10.90 12.84
CA VAL A 106 19.48 9.56 12.30
C VAL A 106 18.32 8.73 12.81
N ASN A 107 17.58 8.14 11.90
CA ASN A 107 16.44 7.27 12.21
C ASN A 107 15.25 7.98 12.81
N SER A 108 15.16 9.30 12.66
CA SER A 108 14.01 10.04 13.15
C SER A 108 13.12 10.45 12.01
N ILE A 109 11.83 10.55 12.30
CA ILE A 109 10.84 11.06 11.39
C ILE A 109 10.40 12.41 11.91
N SER A 110 10.50 13.45 11.07
CA SER A 110 10.18 14.78 11.54
C SER A 110 8.71 15.07 11.36
N GLY A 111 7.87 14.52 12.13
CA GLY A 111 6.45 14.74 12.03
C GLY A 111 5.70 13.46 11.83
N GLU A 112 4.41 13.58 11.73
CA GLU A 112 3.55 12.44 11.58
C GLU A 112 3.29 12.16 10.11
N TYR A 113 2.85 10.94 9.82
CA TYR A 113 2.41 10.60 8.48
C TYR A 113 1.20 11.42 8.09
N GLU A 114 1.22 11.94 6.87
CA GLU A 114 0.10 12.70 6.32
C GLU A 114 -0.50 11.95 5.15
N ASN A 115 -1.81 12.07 4.99
CA ASN A 115 -2.49 11.47 3.84
C ASN A 115 -2.16 12.32 2.62
N ILE A 116 -1.52 11.72 1.64
CA ILE A 116 -1.16 12.44 0.42
C ILE A 116 -1.97 12.00 -0.78
N ALA A 117 -2.64 10.86 -0.69
CA ALA A 117 -3.52 10.38 -1.76
C ALA A 117 -4.45 9.32 -1.21
N GLU A 118 -5.61 9.18 -1.85
CA GLU A 118 -6.58 8.16 -1.48
C GLU A 118 -7.27 7.65 -2.74
N PHE A 119 -7.66 6.39 -2.71
CA PHE A 119 -8.52 5.84 -3.75
C PHE A 119 -9.29 4.66 -3.17
N THR A 120 -10.38 4.31 -3.82
CA THR A 120 -11.26 3.24 -3.33
C THR A 120 -11.38 2.15 -4.38
N TYR A 121 -11.24 0.92 -3.93
CA TYR A 121 -11.47 -0.26 -4.74
C TYR A 121 -12.85 -0.82 -4.40
N LYS A 122 -13.62 -1.18 -5.41
CA LYS A 122 -14.91 -1.82 -5.22
C LYS A 122 -14.95 -3.08 -6.07
N ALA A 123 -15.32 -4.18 -5.43
CA ALA A 123 -15.47 -5.43 -6.13
C ALA A 123 -16.72 -5.38 -7.00
N GLU A 124 -16.67 -6.04 -8.14
CA GLU A 124 -17.82 -6.10 -9.04
C GLU A 124 -18.74 -7.23 -8.70
#